data_88fb7d684031514d56e8e70e80050916
#
_entry.id   88fb7d684031514d56e8e70e80050916
#
_cell.length_a   1.000
_cell.length_b   1.000
_cell.length_c   1.000
_cell.angle_alpha   90.00
_cell.angle_beta   90.00
_cell.angle_gamma   90.00
#
_symmetry.space_group_name_H-M   'P 1'
#
loop_
_entity.id
_entity.type
_entity.pdbx_description
1 polymer ?
#
loop_
_entity_poly.entity_id
_entity_poly.type
_entity_poly.pdbx_seq_one_letter_code
_entity_poly.pdbx_strand_id
1 'polypeptide(L)'
;YTAPGDGDNVKLSRLGGSDWAKTRKKVKAATEQMAKELIELYARRKQAHGYAFPADDTWQGDFEQRFAYEETPDQLTCAADIKHDMEEPWPMDRLLCGDVGVGKTEVALRAAFKCVMCGKQCAILAPTTILAWQHFNTALTRMESFPIRIGLLSRYRTAKEQKETLRGLKDGTVDIVVGTHRLLSGDVKFKDLG
;
A
#
# COMPACT_ATOMS: atom_id res chain seq x y z
N TYR A 1 -10.73 -21.62 18.43
CA TYR A 1 -10.11 -22.03 17.17
C TYR A 1 -8.65 -22.38 17.46
N THR A 2 -8.26 -23.61 17.26
CA THR A 2 -6.89 -24.11 17.33
C THR A 2 -6.42 -24.46 15.92
N ALA A 3 -5.15 -24.22 15.61
CA ALA A 3 -4.60 -24.62 14.32
C ALA A 3 -4.61 -26.16 14.19
N PRO A 4 -4.78 -26.72 12.98
CA PRO A 4 -4.66 -28.16 12.76
C PRO A 4 -3.27 -28.62 13.22
N GLY A 5 -3.21 -29.54 14.21
CA GLY A 5 -1.98 -30.06 14.81
C GLY A 5 -1.71 -29.62 16.25
N ASP A 6 -2.36 -28.59 16.77
CA ASP A 6 -2.18 -28.08 18.15
C ASP A 6 -3.18 -28.68 19.16
N GLY A 7 -3.96 -29.70 18.76
CA GLY A 7 -5.05 -30.26 19.57
C GLY A 7 -4.65 -30.81 20.95
N ASP A 8 -3.41 -31.27 21.11
CA ASP A 8 -2.96 -31.92 22.34
C ASP A 8 -2.47 -30.92 23.43
N ASN A 9 -2.31 -29.63 23.12
CA ASN A 9 -1.79 -28.64 24.06
C ASN A 9 -2.83 -27.58 24.52
N VAL A 10 -4.09 -27.73 24.16
CA VAL A 10 -5.12 -26.77 24.55
C VAL A 10 -5.62 -27.04 25.98
N LYS A 11 -5.16 -26.25 26.93
CA LYS A 11 -5.75 -26.22 28.28
C LYS A 11 -7.14 -25.61 28.24
N LEU A 12 -8.17 -26.44 28.42
CA LEU A 12 -9.52 -25.95 28.56
C LEU A 12 -9.67 -25.22 29.93
N SER A 13 -10.26 -24.03 29.90
CA SER A 13 -10.57 -23.29 31.11
C SER A 13 -11.72 -23.98 31.88
N ARG A 14 -11.60 -24.15 33.21
CA ARG A 14 -12.68 -24.67 34.05
C ARG A 14 -13.80 -23.63 34.16
N LEU A 15 -15.05 -24.05 33.96
CA LEU A 15 -16.21 -23.21 34.19
C LEU A 15 -16.23 -22.78 35.69
N GLY A 16 -16.36 -21.48 35.93
CA GLY A 16 -16.32 -20.88 37.29
C GLY A 16 -14.93 -20.63 37.86
N GLY A 17 -13.85 -20.94 37.10
CA GLY A 17 -12.46 -20.67 37.51
C GLY A 17 -12.01 -19.22 37.29
N SER A 18 -10.96 -18.79 37.99
CA SER A 18 -10.37 -17.45 37.87
C SER A 18 -9.56 -17.24 36.59
N ASP A 19 -9.23 -18.31 35.85
CA ASP A 19 -8.33 -18.24 34.68
C ASP A 19 -8.96 -17.49 33.53
N TRP A 20 -10.25 -17.69 33.28
CA TRP A 20 -10.99 -16.92 32.27
C TRP A 20 -11.05 -15.42 32.62
N ALA A 21 -11.31 -15.08 33.88
CA ALA A 21 -11.32 -13.69 34.32
C ALA A 21 -9.94 -13.02 34.14
N LYS A 22 -8.85 -13.73 34.46
CA LYS A 22 -7.47 -13.26 34.23
C LYS A 22 -7.16 -13.06 32.75
N THR A 23 -7.53 -14.04 31.90
CA THR A 23 -7.34 -13.96 30.46
C THR A 23 -8.12 -12.78 29.87
N ARG A 24 -9.39 -12.62 30.23
CA ARG A 24 -10.23 -11.49 29.82
C ARG A 24 -9.63 -10.14 30.22
N LYS A 25 -9.12 -10.01 31.46
CA LYS A 25 -8.48 -8.79 31.95
C LYS A 25 -7.19 -8.49 31.13
N LYS A 26 -6.38 -9.51 30.84
CA LYS A 26 -5.17 -9.38 30.02
C LYS A 26 -5.49 -8.94 28.60
N VAL A 27 -6.49 -9.57 27.95
CA VAL A 27 -6.92 -9.22 26.61
C VAL A 27 -7.47 -7.78 26.58
N LYS A 28 -8.32 -7.41 27.57
CA LYS A 28 -8.84 -6.04 27.66
C LYS A 28 -7.72 -5.00 27.77
N ALA A 29 -6.74 -5.24 28.64
CA ALA A 29 -5.60 -4.33 28.79
C ALA A 29 -4.76 -4.24 27.51
N ALA A 30 -4.54 -5.36 26.81
CA ALA A 30 -3.84 -5.36 25.51
C ALA A 30 -4.61 -4.58 24.43
N THR A 31 -5.93 -4.73 24.37
CA THR A 31 -6.79 -3.98 23.44
C THR A 31 -6.79 -2.48 23.76
N GLU A 32 -6.85 -2.09 25.03
CA GLU A 32 -6.75 -0.69 25.44
C GLU A 32 -5.39 -0.07 25.08
N GLN A 33 -4.32 -0.85 25.23
CA GLN A 33 -2.98 -0.41 24.84
C GLN A 33 -2.87 -0.22 23.33
N MET A 34 -3.35 -1.18 22.53
CA MET A 34 -3.40 -1.06 21.06
C MET A 34 -4.22 0.16 20.62
N ALA A 35 -5.36 0.42 21.26
CA ALA A 35 -6.17 1.60 20.95
C ALA A 35 -5.42 2.91 21.20
N LYS A 36 -4.67 3.01 22.32
CA LYS A 36 -3.84 4.18 22.62
C LYS A 36 -2.75 4.37 21.57
N GLU A 37 -2.04 3.30 21.21
CA GLU A 37 -0.98 3.35 20.19
C GLU A 37 -1.51 3.78 18.82
N LEU A 38 -2.72 3.32 18.44
CA LEU A 38 -3.38 3.75 17.21
C LEU A 38 -3.76 5.24 17.27
N ILE A 39 -4.33 5.71 18.38
CA ILE A 39 -4.68 7.13 18.55
C ILE A 39 -3.44 8.01 18.45
N GLU A 40 -2.33 7.63 19.09
CA GLU A 40 -1.06 8.34 18.98
C GLU A 40 -0.51 8.34 17.55
N LEU A 41 -0.62 7.22 16.83
CA LEU A 41 -0.22 7.12 15.43
C LEU A 41 -1.03 8.06 14.55
N TYR A 42 -2.36 8.08 14.70
CA TYR A 42 -3.23 9.00 13.97
C TYR A 42 -2.95 10.48 14.30
N ALA A 43 -2.69 10.79 15.58
CA ALA A 43 -2.33 12.14 16.00
C ALA A 43 -1.01 12.60 15.36
N ARG A 44 0.01 11.75 15.36
CA ARG A 44 1.29 12.03 14.68
C ARG A 44 1.12 12.22 13.17
N ARG A 45 0.29 11.39 12.53
CA ARG A 45 0.01 11.52 11.08
C ARG A 45 -0.66 12.86 10.75
N LYS A 46 -1.65 13.29 11.55
CA LYS A 46 -2.30 14.60 11.37
C LYS A 46 -1.37 15.80 11.57
N GLN A 47 -0.30 15.64 12.36
CA GLN A 47 0.71 16.68 12.59
C GLN A 47 1.86 16.61 11.57
N ALA A 48 1.97 15.53 10.81
CA ALA A 48 3.01 15.39 9.81
C ALA A 48 2.70 16.27 8.59
N HIS A 49 3.71 16.96 8.09
CA HIS A 49 3.62 17.61 6.79
C HIS A 49 3.94 16.57 5.71
N GLY A 50 3.02 16.45 4.76
CA GLY A 50 3.17 15.67 3.54
C GLY A 50 3.71 16.51 2.39
N TYR A 51 3.82 15.89 1.24
CA TYR A 51 4.09 16.60 -0.01
C TYR A 51 2.75 16.90 -0.69
N ALA A 52 2.45 18.19 -0.88
CA ALA A 52 1.29 18.62 -1.65
C ALA A 52 1.63 18.47 -3.15
N PHE A 53 1.00 17.51 -3.81
CA PHE A 53 1.17 17.33 -5.25
C PHE A 53 0.51 18.46 -6.01
N PRO A 54 1.08 18.96 -7.13
CA PRO A 54 0.43 19.97 -7.96
C PRO A 54 -0.82 19.40 -8.64
N ALA A 55 -1.67 20.30 -9.15
CA ALA A 55 -2.79 19.93 -10.01
C ALA A 55 -2.33 19.09 -11.21
N ASP A 56 -3.24 18.31 -11.78
CA ASP A 56 -2.95 17.44 -12.91
C ASP A 56 -2.41 18.22 -14.11
N ASP A 57 -1.40 17.64 -14.74
CA ASP A 57 -0.82 18.12 -15.98
C ASP A 57 -1.38 17.37 -17.22
N THR A 58 -0.87 17.71 -18.39
CA THR A 58 -1.26 17.06 -19.66
C THR A 58 -0.89 15.58 -19.69
N TRP A 59 0.16 15.16 -18.98
CA TRP A 59 0.60 13.77 -18.93
C TRP A 59 -0.39 12.92 -18.13
N GLN A 60 -0.93 13.45 -17.03
CA GLN A 60 -1.96 12.76 -16.25
C GLN A 60 -3.22 12.55 -17.11
N GLY A 61 -3.64 13.58 -17.86
CA GLY A 61 -4.77 13.46 -18.77
C GLY A 61 -4.55 12.41 -19.87
N ASP A 62 -3.36 12.40 -20.48
CA ASP A 62 -3.00 11.40 -21.50
C ASP A 62 -2.97 9.97 -20.93
N PHE A 63 -2.44 9.79 -19.71
CA PHE A 63 -2.45 8.50 -19.04
C PHE A 63 -3.88 8.00 -18.79
N GLU A 64 -4.77 8.86 -18.34
CA GLU A 64 -6.17 8.50 -18.06
C GLU A 64 -6.95 8.19 -19.35
N GLN A 65 -6.79 8.96 -20.40
CA GLN A 65 -7.43 8.72 -21.70
C GLN A 65 -7.00 7.42 -22.37
N ARG A 66 -5.83 6.88 -22.04
CA ARG A 66 -5.34 5.57 -22.52
C ARG A 66 -5.95 4.39 -21.77
N PHE A 67 -6.88 4.61 -20.86
CA PHE A 67 -7.60 3.52 -20.22
C PHE A 67 -8.51 2.82 -21.25
N ALA A 68 -8.36 1.49 -21.36
CA ALA A 68 -9.02 0.71 -22.43
C ALA A 68 -10.52 0.48 -22.22
N TYR A 69 -11.05 0.91 -21.09
CA TYR A 69 -12.44 0.68 -20.71
C TYR A 69 -13.14 2.00 -20.43
N GLU A 70 -14.48 2.00 -20.51
CA GLU A 70 -15.30 3.12 -20.06
C GLU A 70 -15.31 3.19 -18.53
N GLU A 71 -15.07 4.36 -18.00
CA GLU A 71 -15.02 4.59 -16.55
C GLU A 71 -16.42 4.65 -15.96
N THR A 72 -16.59 4.05 -14.81
CA THR A 72 -17.82 4.21 -14.05
C THR A 72 -17.84 5.56 -13.31
N PRO A 73 -19.04 6.13 -13.02
CA PRO A 73 -19.13 7.34 -12.23
C PRO A 73 -18.43 7.26 -10.88
N ASP A 74 -18.46 6.09 -10.23
CA ASP A 74 -17.78 5.86 -8.95
C ASP A 74 -16.26 5.88 -9.08
N GLN A 75 -15.70 5.33 -10.17
CA GLN A 75 -14.26 5.40 -10.44
C GLN A 75 -13.80 6.84 -10.63
N LEU A 76 -14.56 7.64 -11.38
CA LEU A 76 -14.27 9.06 -11.59
C LEU A 76 -14.31 9.85 -10.29
N THR A 77 -15.35 9.64 -9.48
CA THR A 77 -15.48 10.29 -8.17
C THR A 77 -14.33 9.91 -7.24
N CYS A 78 -14.03 8.60 -7.12
CA CYS A 78 -12.93 8.14 -6.28
C CYS A 78 -11.56 8.67 -6.76
N ALA A 79 -11.34 8.74 -8.07
CA ALA A 79 -10.10 9.29 -8.62
C ALA A 79 -9.96 10.79 -8.31
N ALA A 80 -11.05 11.56 -8.45
CA ALA A 80 -11.08 12.97 -8.12
C ALA A 80 -10.80 13.22 -6.63
N ASP A 81 -11.45 12.46 -5.75
CA ASP A 81 -11.24 12.53 -4.31
C ASP A 81 -9.79 12.22 -3.90
N ILE A 82 -9.19 11.19 -4.49
CA ILE A 82 -7.79 10.82 -4.22
C ILE A 82 -6.85 11.93 -4.68
N LYS A 83 -7.07 12.48 -5.88
CA LYS A 83 -6.27 13.59 -6.39
C LYS A 83 -6.34 14.81 -5.48
N HIS A 84 -7.55 15.15 -5.03
CA HIS A 84 -7.76 16.24 -4.08
C HIS A 84 -6.99 16.01 -2.77
N ASP A 85 -7.09 14.81 -2.18
CA ASP A 85 -6.33 14.47 -0.97
C ASP A 85 -4.82 14.53 -1.18
N MET A 86 -4.31 14.13 -2.36
CA MET A 86 -2.88 14.22 -2.70
C MET A 86 -2.39 15.68 -2.84
N GLU A 87 -3.27 16.61 -3.18
CA GLU A 87 -2.95 18.04 -3.31
C GLU A 87 -2.90 18.77 -1.97
N GLU A 88 -3.35 18.11 -0.89
CA GLU A 88 -3.31 18.65 0.46
C GLU A 88 -1.91 18.53 1.10
N PRO A 89 -1.53 19.44 2.03
CA PRO A 89 -0.19 19.47 2.63
C PRO A 89 0.03 18.43 3.74
N TRP A 90 -0.87 17.48 3.91
CA TRP A 90 -0.76 16.37 4.88
C TRP A 90 -0.82 15.01 4.19
N PRO A 91 -0.21 13.98 4.78
CA PRO A 91 -0.22 12.64 4.19
C PRO A 91 -1.65 12.10 4.03
N MET A 92 -2.02 11.71 2.82
CA MET A 92 -3.30 11.07 2.53
C MET A 92 -3.44 9.73 3.29
N ASP A 93 -4.62 9.48 3.83
CA ASP A 93 -5.02 8.20 4.41
C ASP A 93 -6.45 7.87 3.97
N ARG A 94 -6.56 7.25 2.79
CA ARG A 94 -7.85 6.98 2.15
C ARG A 94 -8.07 5.48 1.94
N LEU A 95 -9.23 5.00 2.35
CA LEU A 95 -9.68 3.63 2.10
C LEU A 95 -10.55 3.60 0.84
N LEU A 96 -10.11 2.85 -0.18
CA LEU A 96 -10.90 2.58 -1.39
C LEU A 96 -11.60 1.23 -1.26
N CYS A 97 -12.91 1.24 -1.08
CA CYS A 97 -13.76 0.06 -0.99
C CYS A 97 -14.52 -0.19 -2.28
N GLY A 98 -14.68 -1.45 -2.65
CA GLY A 98 -15.44 -1.86 -3.83
C GLY A 98 -15.33 -3.36 -4.06
N ASP A 99 -16.23 -3.92 -4.86
CA ASP A 99 -16.25 -5.34 -5.21
C ASP A 99 -15.04 -5.78 -6.05
N VAL A 100 -14.90 -7.08 -6.23
CA VAL A 100 -13.87 -7.65 -7.10
C VAL A 100 -14.18 -7.27 -8.55
N GLY A 101 -13.16 -6.82 -9.28
CA GLY A 101 -13.31 -6.48 -10.70
C GLY A 101 -13.79 -5.05 -11.00
N VAL A 102 -14.16 -4.24 -10.01
CA VAL A 102 -14.62 -2.84 -10.23
C VAL A 102 -13.48 -1.83 -10.52
N GLY A 103 -12.28 -2.30 -10.86
CA GLY A 103 -11.18 -1.43 -11.30
C GLY A 103 -10.43 -0.66 -10.21
N LYS A 104 -10.49 -1.07 -8.93
CA LYS A 104 -9.71 -0.42 -7.84
C LYS A 104 -8.23 -0.22 -8.17
N THR A 105 -7.62 -1.18 -8.88
CA THR A 105 -6.22 -1.11 -9.28
C THR A 105 -5.96 0.05 -10.24
N GLU A 106 -6.88 0.32 -11.18
CA GLU A 106 -6.75 1.46 -12.09
C GLU A 106 -6.73 2.79 -11.32
N VAL A 107 -7.64 2.96 -10.38
CA VAL A 107 -7.70 4.17 -9.53
C VAL A 107 -6.39 4.34 -8.73
N ALA A 108 -5.85 3.25 -8.18
CA ALA A 108 -4.56 3.28 -7.48
C ALA A 108 -3.39 3.61 -8.42
N LEU A 109 -3.40 3.12 -9.66
CA LEU A 109 -2.36 3.43 -10.65
C LEU A 109 -2.40 4.88 -11.13
N ARG A 110 -3.57 5.54 -11.15
CA ARG A 110 -3.68 6.99 -11.43
C ARG A 110 -3.00 7.82 -10.34
N ALA A 111 -3.20 7.45 -9.08
CA ALA A 111 -2.50 8.07 -7.96
C ALA A 111 -0.99 7.83 -8.02
N ALA A 112 -0.57 6.60 -8.33
CA ALA A 112 0.85 6.26 -8.49
C ALA A 112 1.49 7.05 -9.65
N PHE A 113 0.78 7.20 -10.77
CA PHE A 113 1.25 7.99 -11.91
C PHE A 113 1.43 9.47 -11.53
N LYS A 114 0.44 10.09 -10.88
CA LYS A 114 0.53 11.47 -10.37
C LYS A 114 1.75 11.65 -9.46
N CYS A 115 1.98 10.69 -8.56
CA CYS A 115 3.13 10.69 -7.65
C CYS A 115 4.47 10.72 -8.42
N VAL A 116 4.66 9.81 -9.37
CA VAL A 116 5.94 9.67 -10.06
C VAL A 116 6.19 10.76 -11.10
N MET A 117 5.16 11.31 -11.70
CA MET A 117 5.29 12.46 -12.62
C MET A 117 5.75 13.73 -11.89
N CYS A 118 5.53 13.82 -10.59
CA CYS A 118 6.09 14.88 -9.73
C CYS A 118 7.51 14.56 -9.23
N GLY A 119 8.17 13.54 -9.75
CA GLY A 119 9.53 13.16 -9.37
C GLY A 119 9.65 12.41 -8.04
N LYS A 120 8.52 11.99 -7.46
CA LYS A 120 8.51 11.18 -6.24
C LYS A 120 8.51 9.70 -6.58
N GLN A 121 8.89 8.87 -5.62
CA GLN A 121 8.82 7.41 -5.75
C GLN A 121 7.53 6.89 -5.12
N CYS A 122 6.97 5.82 -5.70
CA CYS A 122 5.75 5.18 -5.21
C CYS A 122 6.01 3.71 -4.84
N ALA A 123 5.42 3.25 -3.73
CA ALA A 123 5.48 1.87 -3.31
C ALA A 123 4.08 1.23 -3.26
N ILE A 124 3.89 0.10 -3.96
CA ILE A 124 2.66 -0.67 -3.96
C ILE A 124 2.87 -1.97 -3.18
N LEU A 125 2.26 -2.03 -2.01
CA LEU A 125 2.33 -3.20 -1.13
C LEU A 125 1.19 -4.18 -1.44
N ALA A 126 1.53 -5.43 -1.70
CA ALA A 126 0.55 -6.50 -1.92
C ALA A 126 0.74 -7.63 -0.88
N PRO A 127 -0.34 -8.26 -0.39
CA PRO A 127 -0.26 -9.28 0.65
C PRO A 127 0.38 -10.60 0.19
N THR A 128 0.32 -10.90 -1.10
CA THR A 128 0.85 -12.15 -1.67
C THR A 128 1.77 -11.89 -2.86
N THR A 129 2.65 -12.85 -3.13
CA THR A 129 3.56 -12.78 -4.30
C THR A 129 2.82 -12.81 -5.63
N ILE A 130 1.69 -13.51 -5.68
CA ILE A 130 0.84 -13.59 -6.89
C ILE A 130 0.22 -12.23 -7.19
N LEU A 131 -0.36 -11.57 -6.17
CA LEU A 131 -0.93 -10.23 -6.33
C LEU A 131 0.15 -9.18 -6.63
N ALA A 132 1.31 -9.26 -5.99
CA ALA A 132 2.43 -8.39 -6.33
C ALA A 132 2.86 -8.53 -7.79
N TRP A 133 2.94 -9.76 -8.29
CA TRP A 133 3.24 -10.03 -9.69
C TRP A 133 2.15 -9.50 -10.64
N GLN A 134 0.89 -9.71 -10.29
CA GLN A 134 -0.25 -9.20 -11.07
C GLN A 134 -0.24 -7.67 -11.13
N HIS A 135 -0.10 -6.97 -10.00
CA HIS A 135 -0.01 -5.51 -9.97
C HIS A 135 1.20 -4.99 -10.74
N PHE A 136 2.35 -5.67 -10.62
CA PHE A 136 3.54 -5.31 -11.38
C PHE A 136 3.30 -5.37 -12.90
N ASN A 137 2.72 -6.45 -13.41
CA ASN A 137 2.43 -6.58 -14.84
C ASN A 137 1.38 -5.56 -15.29
N THR A 138 0.32 -5.35 -14.50
CA THR A 138 -0.70 -4.34 -14.81
C THR A 138 -0.08 -2.94 -14.89
N ALA A 139 0.79 -2.59 -13.94
CA ALA A 139 1.49 -1.31 -13.94
C ALA A 139 2.43 -1.18 -15.14
N LEU A 140 3.19 -2.24 -15.49
CA LEU A 140 4.04 -2.23 -16.69
C LEU A 140 3.23 -1.95 -17.95
N THR A 141 2.12 -2.67 -18.16
CA THR A 141 1.28 -2.49 -19.35
C THR A 141 0.67 -1.08 -19.39
N ARG A 142 0.15 -0.59 -18.25
CA ARG A 142 -0.49 0.74 -18.20
C ARG A 142 0.49 1.88 -18.42
N MET A 143 1.75 1.71 -18.05
CA MET A 143 2.76 2.76 -18.07
C MET A 143 3.82 2.55 -19.19
N GLU A 144 3.63 1.59 -20.10
CA GLU A 144 4.62 1.24 -21.13
C GLU A 144 5.01 2.40 -22.06
N SER A 145 4.08 3.33 -22.28
CA SER A 145 4.31 4.51 -23.15
C SER A 145 4.96 5.69 -22.40
N PHE A 146 5.25 5.54 -21.11
CA PHE A 146 5.81 6.61 -20.29
C PHE A 146 7.20 6.23 -19.78
N PRO A 147 8.10 7.19 -19.55
CA PRO A 147 9.46 6.94 -19.12
C PRO A 147 9.54 6.56 -17.61
N ILE A 148 8.68 5.64 -17.17
CA ILE A 148 8.55 5.21 -15.76
C ILE A 148 9.21 3.84 -15.59
N ARG A 149 10.09 3.71 -14.61
CA ARG A 149 10.76 2.46 -14.27
C ARG A 149 10.10 1.80 -13.08
N ILE A 150 9.60 0.58 -13.30
CA ILE A 150 8.87 -0.19 -12.29
C ILE A 150 9.71 -1.38 -11.83
N GLY A 151 9.93 -1.49 -10.53
CA GLY A 151 10.64 -2.61 -9.91
C GLY A 151 9.69 -3.58 -9.20
N LEU A 152 10.12 -4.83 -9.02
CA LEU A 152 9.39 -5.84 -8.25
C LEU A 152 10.28 -6.40 -7.15
N LEU A 153 9.83 -6.32 -5.89
CA LEU A 153 10.47 -6.94 -4.72
C LEU A 153 9.62 -8.09 -4.18
N SER A 154 9.83 -9.27 -4.73
CA SER A 154 9.18 -10.51 -4.30
C SER A 154 10.11 -11.71 -4.49
N ARG A 155 9.73 -12.86 -3.95
CA ARG A 155 10.48 -14.12 -4.15
C ARG A 155 10.46 -14.65 -5.60
N TYR A 156 9.70 -14.04 -6.51
CA TYR A 156 9.74 -14.34 -7.95
C TYR A 156 10.92 -13.67 -8.65
N ARG A 157 11.69 -12.83 -7.94
CA ARG A 157 12.89 -12.20 -8.46
C ARG A 157 14.14 -12.83 -7.87
N THR A 158 15.15 -12.99 -8.69
CA THR A 158 16.46 -13.46 -8.26
C THR A 158 17.10 -12.47 -7.27
N ALA A 159 18.06 -12.94 -6.49
CA ALA A 159 18.80 -12.07 -5.57
C ALA A 159 19.51 -10.90 -6.28
N LYS A 160 19.95 -11.13 -7.54
CA LYS A 160 20.58 -10.09 -8.36
C LYS A 160 19.57 -9.00 -8.73
N GLU A 161 18.42 -9.38 -9.28
CA GLU A 161 17.34 -8.44 -9.65
C GLU A 161 16.83 -7.65 -8.44
N GLN A 162 16.69 -8.30 -7.27
CA GLN A 162 16.30 -7.60 -6.05
C GLN A 162 17.35 -6.56 -5.64
N LYS A 163 18.65 -6.89 -5.71
CA LYS A 163 19.73 -5.93 -5.42
C LYS A 163 19.72 -4.74 -6.40
N GLU A 164 19.48 -5.01 -7.68
CA GLU A 164 19.37 -3.95 -8.70
C GLU A 164 18.17 -3.03 -8.41
N THR A 165 17.00 -3.60 -8.06
CA THR A 165 15.82 -2.83 -7.67
C THR A 165 16.09 -1.99 -6.42
N LEU A 166 16.70 -2.58 -5.36
CA LEU A 166 17.06 -1.86 -4.14
C LEU A 166 18.02 -0.71 -4.40
N ARG A 167 19.02 -0.94 -5.24
CA ARG A 167 19.94 0.12 -5.66
C ARG A 167 19.19 1.22 -6.41
N GLY A 168 18.34 0.85 -7.38
CA GLY A 168 17.55 1.79 -8.15
C GLY A 168 16.60 2.65 -7.28
N LEU A 169 16.02 2.08 -6.23
CA LEU A 169 15.21 2.83 -5.26
C LEU A 169 16.05 3.86 -4.50
N LYS A 170 17.23 3.46 -4.05
CA LYS A 170 18.15 4.35 -3.32
C LYS A 170 18.69 5.47 -4.21
N ASP A 171 19.00 5.16 -5.46
CA ASP A 171 19.56 6.12 -6.42
C ASP A 171 18.47 6.98 -7.09
N GLY A 172 17.18 6.60 -6.96
CA GLY A 172 16.04 7.27 -7.58
C GLY A 172 15.89 6.95 -9.08
N THR A 173 16.41 5.81 -9.53
CA THR A 173 16.25 5.34 -10.91
C THR A 173 15.10 4.34 -11.08
N VAL A 174 14.47 3.91 -10.00
CA VAL A 174 13.21 3.16 -9.97
C VAL A 174 12.15 4.07 -9.38
N ASP A 175 11.10 4.31 -10.13
CA ASP A 175 10.04 5.27 -9.78
C ASP A 175 8.92 4.59 -8.99
N ILE A 176 8.52 3.39 -9.42
CA ILE A 176 7.49 2.59 -8.74
C ILE A 176 8.09 1.25 -8.33
N VAL A 177 7.83 0.83 -7.12
CA VAL A 177 8.15 -0.53 -6.69
C VAL A 177 6.89 -1.26 -6.21
N VAL A 178 6.67 -2.44 -6.74
CA VAL A 178 5.63 -3.35 -6.27
C VAL A 178 6.27 -4.46 -5.45
N GLY A 179 5.68 -4.84 -4.34
CA GLY A 179 6.24 -5.93 -3.55
C GLY A 179 5.32 -6.40 -2.42
N THR A 180 5.80 -7.43 -1.73
CA THR A 180 5.14 -7.96 -0.53
C THR A 180 5.74 -7.31 0.73
N HIS A 181 5.51 -7.89 1.90
CA HIS A 181 6.13 -7.47 3.16
C HIS A 181 7.66 -7.25 3.05
N ARG A 182 8.32 -7.74 2.02
CA ARG A 182 9.73 -7.47 1.70
C ARG A 182 10.00 -5.96 1.54
N LEU A 183 9.00 -5.17 1.10
CA LEU A 183 9.11 -3.72 1.02
C LEU A 183 9.31 -3.04 2.37
N LEU A 184 8.87 -3.67 3.45
CA LEU A 184 8.96 -3.14 4.82
C LEU A 184 10.29 -3.48 5.51
N SER A 185 11.20 -4.17 4.83
CA SER A 185 12.50 -4.55 5.40
C SER A 185 13.43 -3.34 5.53
N GLY A 186 14.24 -3.32 6.57
CA GLY A 186 15.09 -2.17 6.92
C GLY A 186 16.18 -1.81 5.89
N ASP A 187 16.47 -2.70 4.94
CA ASP A 187 17.42 -2.48 3.85
C ASP A 187 16.79 -1.79 2.62
N VAL A 188 15.45 -1.67 2.56
CA VAL A 188 14.75 -0.91 1.52
C VAL A 188 14.86 0.57 1.86
N LYS A 189 15.52 1.32 1.01
CA LYS A 189 15.70 2.76 1.16
C LYS A 189 15.22 3.45 -0.12
N PHE A 190 14.37 4.42 0.04
CA PHE A 190 13.92 5.30 -1.03
C PHE A 190 14.77 6.56 -1.04
N LYS A 191 14.97 7.12 -2.22
CA LYS A 191 15.58 8.45 -2.36
C LYS A 191 14.61 9.55 -1.98
N ASP A 192 13.38 9.44 -2.48
CA ASP A 192 12.32 10.45 -2.27
C ASP A 192 10.93 9.79 -2.42
N LEU A 193 10.47 9.14 -1.36
CA LEU A 193 9.14 8.50 -1.33
C LEU A 193 8.05 9.57 -1.17
N GLY A 194 7.05 9.55 -2.09
CA GLY A 194 5.89 10.43 -2.06
C GLY A 194 4.74 9.96 -1.18
#